data_b3accffab94e8cdafe3e264be3ee9278
#
_entry.id   b3accffab94e8cdafe3e264be3ee9278
#
_cell.length_a   1.000
_cell.length_b   1.000
_cell.length_c   1.000
_cell.angle_alpha   90.00
_cell.angle_beta   90.00
_cell.angle_gamma   90.00
#
_symmetry.space_group_name_H-M   'P 1'
#
loop_
_entity.id
_entity.type
_entity.pdbx_description
1 polymer ?
#
loop_
_entity_poly.entity_id
_entity_poly.type
_entity_poly.pdbx_seq_one_letter_code
_entity_poly.pdbx_strand_id
1 'polypeptide(L)'
;MQRELPAVTARGAQVVAIGQGTADEAGRICAQMGVEYPCLGDPEKASYRAYGLRRAGWREIILDPMREGSEAMKKGYKISIRGSLMRHSDYFQLPGVAIVDRTGIVRWLHQARHSGDIPSPATVIAALGSAAVG
;
A
#
# COMPACT_ATOMS: atom_id res chain seq x y z
N MET A 1 4.01 2.93 -8.32
CA MET A 1 3.43 1.68 -8.88
C MET A 1 2.67 1.93 -10.19
N GLN A 2 1.84 2.97 -10.30
CA GLN A 2 1.11 3.26 -11.55
C GLN A 2 2.02 3.36 -12.79
N ARG A 3 3.15 4.05 -12.68
CA ARG A 3 4.13 4.18 -13.78
C ARG A 3 4.76 2.86 -14.20
N GLU A 4 4.83 1.91 -13.28
CA GLU A 4 5.45 0.60 -13.48
C GLU A 4 4.43 -0.50 -13.85
N LEU A 5 3.15 -0.12 -13.99
CA LEU A 5 2.08 -1.06 -14.31
C LEU A 5 2.36 -1.88 -15.57
N PRO A 6 2.88 -1.29 -16.69
CA PRO A 6 3.24 -2.07 -17.86
C PRO A 6 4.28 -3.16 -17.59
N ALA A 7 5.28 -2.86 -16.75
CA ALA A 7 6.33 -3.82 -16.39
C ALA A 7 5.80 -4.97 -15.51
N VAL A 8 4.81 -4.70 -14.67
CA VAL A 8 4.12 -5.71 -13.85
C VAL A 8 3.24 -6.61 -14.74
N THR A 9 2.45 -5.99 -15.61
CA THR A 9 1.57 -6.70 -16.55
C THR A 9 2.34 -7.57 -17.53
N ALA A 10 3.48 -7.08 -18.02
CA ALA A 10 4.36 -7.87 -18.91
C ALA A 10 4.90 -9.15 -18.25
N ARG A 11 4.91 -9.20 -16.91
CA ARG A 11 5.26 -10.40 -16.12
C ARG A 11 4.05 -11.28 -15.78
N GLY A 12 2.89 -11.02 -16.37
CA GLY A 12 1.66 -11.77 -16.11
C GLY A 12 1.05 -11.53 -14.74
N ALA A 13 1.43 -10.44 -14.07
CA ALA A 13 0.89 -10.07 -12.77
C ALA A 13 -0.14 -8.93 -12.89
N GLN A 14 -1.01 -8.84 -11.91
CA GLN A 14 -1.96 -7.74 -11.76
C GLN A 14 -1.72 -7.03 -10.43
N VAL A 15 -1.98 -5.74 -10.40
CA VAL A 15 -1.94 -4.94 -9.17
C VAL A 15 -3.36 -4.75 -8.66
N VAL A 16 -3.53 -4.91 -7.35
CA VAL A 16 -4.75 -4.58 -6.63
C VAL A 16 -4.37 -3.75 -5.42
N ALA A 17 -5.02 -2.62 -5.22
CA ALA A 17 -4.87 -1.84 -4.00
C ALA A 17 -6.02 -2.14 -3.03
N ILE A 18 -5.71 -2.23 -1.74
CA ILE A 18 -6.68 -2.44 -0.68
C ILE A 18 -6.55 -1.29 0.32
N GLY A 19 -7.60 -0.51 0.45
CA GLY A 19 -7.68 0.60 1.39
C GLY A 19 -8.52 0.27 2.61
N GLN A 20 -8.36 1.04 3.67
CA GLN A 20 -9.08 0.86 4.94
C GLN A 20 -10.54 1.32 4.91
N GLY A 21 -10.90 2.11 3.90
CA GLY A 21 -12.25 2.65 3.75
C GLY A 21 -13.21 1.69 3.07
N THR A 22 -14.42 2.18 2.82
CA THR A 22 -15.42 1.47 2.03
C THR A 22 -14.98 1.34 0.57
N ALA A 23 -15.67 0.49 -0.20
CA ALA A 23 -15.41 0.33 -1.64
C ALA A 23 -15.56 1.67 -2.40
N ASP A 24 -16.55 2.48 -2.05
CA ASP A 24 -16.78 3.78 -2.67
C ASP A 24 -15.67 4.79 -2.35
N GLU A 25 -15.18 4.79 -1.10
CA GLU A 25 -14.06 5.63 -0.69
C GLU A 25 -12.77 5.23 -1.41
N ALA A 26 -12.48 3.94 -1.48
CA ALA A 26 -11.33 3.42 -2.20
C ALA A 26 -11.37 3.79 -3.70
N GLY A 27 -12.51 3.61 -4.34
CA GLY A 27 -12.72 3.96 -5.74
C GLY A 27 -12.53 5.45 -6.01
N ARG A 28 -13.06 6.32 -5.16
CA ARG A 28 -12.91 7.77 -5.29
C ARG A 28 -11.45 8.22 -5.13
N ILE A 29 -10.74 7.70 -4.16
CA ILE A 29 -9.33 8.04 -3.94
C ILE A 29 -8.50 7.62 -5.14
N CYS A 30 -8.66 6.40 -5.59
CA CYS A 30 -7.91 5.89 -6.73
C CYS A 30 -8.22 6.66 -8.02
N ALA A 31 -9.47 7.06 -8.24
CA ALA A 31 -9.85 7.91 -9.36
C ALA A 31 -9.17 9.29 -9.29
N GLN A 32 -9.13 9.90 -8.10
CA GLN A 32 -8.44 11.18 -7.87
C GLN A 32 -6.92 11.07 -8.09
N MET A 33 -6.33 9.92 -7.78
CA MET A 33 -4.90 9.66 -7.97
C MET A 33 -4.55 9.20 -9.39
N GLY A 34 -5.53 9.02 -10.28
CA GLY A 34 -5.32 8.51 -11.63
C GLY A 34 -4.82 7.07 -11.67
N VAL A 35 -5.25 6.24 -10.72
CA VAL A 35 -4.87 4.84 -10.63
C VAL A 35 -5.77 4.00 -11.53
N GLU A 36 -5.17 3.14 -12.37
CA GLU A 36 -5.89 2.31 -13.37
C GLU A 36 -6.11 0.86 -12.90
N TYR A 37 -5.50 0.44 -11.81
CA TYR A 37 -5.72 -0.90 -11.26
C TYR A 37 -6.88 -0.92 -10.24
N PRO A 38 -7.49 -2.10 -9.98
CA PRO A 38 -8.59 -2.22 -9.03
C PRO A 38 -8.23 -1.73 -7.63
N CYS A 39 -9.15 -0.98 -7.02
CA CYS A 39 -9.04 -0.48 -5.66
C CYS A 39 -10.21 -0.99 -4.83
N LEU A 40 -9.91 -1.78 -3.85
CA LEU A 40 -10.86 -2.44 -2.97
C LEU A 40 -10.92 -1.74 -1.61
N GLY A 41 -12.08 -1.77 -0.98
CA GLY A 41 -12.26 -1.31 0.39
C GLY A 41 -12.25 -2.48 1.37
N ASP A 42 -11.64 -2.25 2.53
CA ASP A 42 -11.61 -3.20 3.65
C ASP A 42 -11.77 -2.44 4.98
N PRO A 43 -12.99 -1.93 5.27
CA PRO A 43 -13.23 -1.10 6.46
C PRO A 43 -13.01 -1.86 7.78
N GLU A 44 -13.17 -3.17 7.78
CA GLU A 44 -12.92 -4.02 8.95
C GLU A 44 -11.45 -4.46 9.08
N LYS A 45 -10.61 -4.12 8.11
CA LYS A 45 -9.18 -4.48 8.06
C LYS A 45 -8.92 -5.99 8.16
N ALA A 46 -9.80 -6.79 7.61
CA ALA A 46 -9.68 -8.25 7.60
C ALA A 46 -8.42 -8.71 6.84
N SER A 47 -8.16 -8.12 5.68
CA SER A 47 -6.94 -8.38 4.91
C SER A 47 -5.68 -7.92 5.64
N TYR A 48 -5.71 -6.78 6.30
CA TYR A 48 -4.59 -6.27 7.09
C TYR A 48 -4.19 -7.24 8.20
N ARG A 49 -5.17 -7.80 8.90
CA ARG A 49 -4.93 -8.85 9.91
C ARG A 49 -4.45 -10.15 9.30
N ALA A 50 -5.05 -10.58 8.20
CA ALA A 50 -4.68 -11.83 7.52
C ALA A 50 -3.22 -11.81 7.03
N TYR A 51 -2.73 -10.67 6.55
CA TYR A 51 -1.34 -10.48 6.15
C TYR A 51 -0.42 -10.10 7.32
N GLY A 52 -0.91 -10.03 8.54
CA GLY A 52 -0.13 -9.72 9.73
C GLY A 52 0.46 -8.32 9.72
N LEU A 53 -0.21 -7.35 9.11
CA LEU A 53 0.28 -5.97 9.05
C LEU A 53 0.23 -5.33 10.44
N ARG A 54 1.34 -4.69 10.81
CA ARG A 54 1.52 -4.10 12.13
C ARG A 54 0.70 -2.83 12.31
N ARG A 55 0.46 -2.50 13.57
CA ARG A 55 -0.03 -1.19 13.98
C ARG A 55 1.11 -0.41 14.62
N ALA A 56 1.26 0.85 14.26
CA ALA A 56 2.25 1.74 14.88
C ALA A 56 1.83 2.06 16.33
N GLY A 57 2.83 2.20 17.21
CA GLY A 57 2.61 2.70 18.56
C GLY A 57 2.38 4.22 18.55
N TRP A 58 1.73 4.75 19.58
CA TRP A 58 1.50 6.20 19.73
C TRP A 58 2.80 7.01 19.78
N ARG A 59 3.88 6.43 20.32
CA ARG A 59 5.21 7.04 20.34
C ARG A 59 5.81 7.20 18.95
N GLU A 60 5.64 6.21 18.11
CA GLU A 60 6.11 6.23 16.72
C GLU A 60 5.40 7.34 15.93
N ILE A 61 4.10 7.54 16.16
CA ILE A 61 3.32 8.58 15.49
C ILE A 61 3.71 9.99 15.97
N ILE A 62 4.01 10.17 17.25
CA ILE A 62 4.37 11.49 17.80
C ILE A 62 5.81 11.88 17.45
N LEU A 63 6.73 10.90 17.41
CA LEU A 63 8.15 11.17 17.17
C LEU A 63 8.54 11.17 15.69
N ASP A 64 7.75 10.54 14.82
CA ASP A 64 8.04 10.39 13.39
C ASP A 64 7.49 11.49 12.46
N PRO A 65 6.50 12.34 12.81
CA PRO A 65 5.95 13.33 11.87
C PRO A 65 6.99 14.28 11.28
N MET A 66 8.07 14.54 12.02
CA MET A 66 9.15 15.43 11.57
C MET A 66 10.09 14.73 10.57
N ARG A 67 10.22 13.43 10.61
CA ARG A 67 11.06 12.63 9.71
C ARG A 67 10.32 12.29 8.41
N GLU A 68 9.09 11.84 8.52
CA GLU A 68 8.28 11.37 7.39
C GLU A 68 7.73 12.50 6.54
N GLY A 69 7.32 13.62 7.16
CA GLY A 69 6.85 14.81 6.45
C GLY A 69 7.90 15.37 5.49
N SER A 70 9.18 15.36 5.89
CA SER A 70 10.27 15.85 5.05
C SER A 70 10.62 14.89 3.90
N GLU A 71 10.57 13.58 4.12
CA GLU A 71 10.84 12.57 3.08
C GLU A 71 9.68 12.44 2.09
N ALA A 72 8.43 12.48 2.56
CA ALA A 72 7.26 12.45 1.71
C ALA A 72 7.19 13.69 0.81
N MET A 73 7.51 14.88 1.32
CA MET A 73 7.60 16.12 0.53
C MET A 73 8.72 16.06 -0.51
N LYS A 74 9.88 15.47 -0.18
CA LYS A 74 10.99 15.26 -1.12
C LYS A 74 10.64 14.29 -2.24
N LYS A 75 9.75 13.32 -2.00
CA LYS A 75 9.25 12.36 -3.00
C LYS A 75 8.05 12.87 -3.81
N GLY A 76 7.63 14.12 -3.63
CA GLY A 76 6.54 14.75 -4.38
C GLY A 76 5.14 14.30 -3.96
N TYR A 77 5.00 13.67 -2.81
CA TYR A 77 3.68 13.37 -2.23
C TYR A 77 3.07 14.64 -1.64
N LYS A 78 2.07 15.17 -2.29
CA LYS A 78 1.21 16.18 -1.69
C LYS A 78 0.31 15.49 -0.67
N ILE A 79 0.67 15.60 0.59
CA ILE A 79 -0.20 15.17 1.69
C ILE A 79 -1.38 16.14 1.72
N SER A 80 -2.47 15.75 1.09
CA SER A 80 -3.74 16.45 1.25
C SER A 80 -4.33 16.09 2.60
N ILE A 81 -4.10 16.93 3.59
CA ILE A 81 -4.69 16.81 4.94
C ILE A 81 -6.22 16.74 4.86
N ARG A 82 -6.83 17.31 3.81
CA ARG A 82 -8.27 17.22 3.56
C ARG A 82 -8.77 15.83 3.14
N GLY A 83 -7.95 15.03 2.45
CA GLY A 83 -8.27 13.63 2.15
C GLY A 83 -8.16 12.71 3.35
N SER A 84 -7.47 13.14 4.38
CA SER A 84 -7.20 12.40 5.62
C SER A 84 -8.38 12.44 6.60
N LEU A 85 -9.40 13.24 6.37
CA LEU A 85 -10.65 13.28 7.16
C LEU A 85 -11.64 12.16 6.79
N MET A 86 -11.15 11.09 6.20
CA MET A 86 -11.99 9.92 5.97
C MET A 86 -12.35 9.26 7.30
N ARG A 87 -13.63 9.05 7.50
CA ARG A 87 -14.21 8.46 8.71
C ARG A 87 -13.61 7.09 9.10
N HIS A 88 -12.88 6.43 8.20
CA HIS A 88 -12.36 5.09 8.37
C HIS A 88 -10.83 5.00 8.31
N SER A 89 -10.11 6.13 8.23
CA SER A 89 -8.64 6.12 8.24
C SER A 89 -8.10 5.89 9.65
N ASP A 90 -7.51 4.72 9.84
CA ASP A 90 -6.77 4.39 11.04
C ASP A 90 -5.29 4.70 10.83
N TYR A 91 -4.82 5.83 11.36
CA TYR A 91 -3.43 6.28 11.23
C TYR A 91 -2.42 5.34 11.87
N PHE A 92 -2.86 4.48 12.79
CA PHE A 92 -2.00 3.50 13.44
C PHE A 92 -1.78 2.25 12.58
N GLN A 93 -2.61 2.03 11.57
CA GLN A 93 -2.48 0.88 10.70
C GLN A 93 -1.36 1.10 9.69
N LEU A 94 -0.34 0.23 9.74
CA LEU A 94 0.77 0.26 8.79
C LEU A 94 0.42 -0.49 7.50
N PRO A 95 0.98 -0.04 6.37
CA PRO A 95 0.76 -0.67 5.08
C PRO A 95 1.59 -1.94 4.89
N GLY A 96 1.34 -2.63 3.79
CA GLY A 96 2.15 -3.75 3.34
C GLY A 96 1.98 -3.99 1.84
N VAL A 97 2.88 -4.77 1.29
CA VAL A 97 2.80 -5.22 -0.10
C VAL A 97 3.02 -6.72 -0.13
N ALA A 98 2.14 -7.44 -0.81
CA ALA A 98 2.24 -8.89 -0.97
C ALA A 98 2.25 -9.27 -2.45
N ILE A 99 2.96 -10.33 -2.78
CA ILE A 99 2.87 -11.03 -4.05
C ILE A 99 2.22 -12.38 -3.77
N VAL A 100 1.08 -12.60 -4.40
CA VAL A 100 0.27 -13.81 -4.25
C VAL A 100 0.24 -14.51 -5.60
N ASP A 101 0.49 -15.81 -5.61
CA ASP A 101 0.41 -16.59 -6.83
C ASP A 101 -1.04 -16.96 -7.20
N ARG A 102 -1.22 -17.61 -8.35
CA ARG A 102 -2.53 -18.00 -8.86
C ARG A 102 -3.23 -19.06 -8.00
N THR A 103 -2.49 -19.72 -7.11
CA THR A 103 -3.03 -20.71 -6.18
C THR A 103 -3.44 -20.11 -4.84
N GLY A 104 -3.22 -18.79 -4.66
CA GLY A 104 -3.52 -18.06 -3.44
C GLY A 104 -2.40 -18.09 -2.39
N ILE A 105 -1.22 -18.57 -2.76
CA ILE A 105 -0.08 -18.62 -1.84
C ILE A 105 0.70 -17.33 -1.90
N VAL A 106 0.98 -16.75 -0.73
CA VAL A 106 1.85 -15.58 -0.59
C VAL A 106 3.31 -16.01 -0.84
N ARG A 107 3.90 -15.48 -1.91
CA ARG A 107 5.28 -15.77 -2.30
C ARG A 107 6.28 -14.74 -1.79
N TRP A 108 5.81 -13.54 -1.55
CA TRP A 108 6.61 -12.47 -0.98
C TRP A 108 5.70 -11.53 -0.20
N LEU A 109 6.18 -11.03 0.92
CA LEU A 109 5.44 -10.12 1.79
C LEU A 109 6.38 -9.10 2.39
N HIS A 110 6.07 -7.83 2.19
CA HIS A 110 6.68 -6.71 2.91
C HIS A 110 5.66 -6.14 3.89
N GLN A 111 5.99 -6.20 5.15
CA GLN A 111 5.21 -5.58 6.24
C GLN A 111 5.93 -4.32 6.68
N ALA A 112 5.30 -3.17 6.53
CA ALA A 112 5.91 -1.91 6.90
C ALA A 112 6.20 -1.84 8.40
N ARG A 113 7.37 -1.33 8.75
CA ARG A 113 7.79 -1.07 10.14
C ARG A 113 7.37 0.32 10.60
N HIS A 114 7.15 1.24 9.67
CA HIS A 114 6.65 2.60 9.86
C HIS A 114 5.90 3.04 8.59
N SER A 115 5.19 4.15 8.63
CA SER A 115 4.30 4.57 7.53
C SER A 115 5.03 4.85 6.20
N GLY A 116 6.29 5.26 6.26
CA GLY A 116 7.13 5.47 5.07
C GLY A 116 7.86 4.23 4.56
N ASP A 117 7.76 3.09 5.24
CA ASP A 117 8.43 1.84 4.87
C ASP A 117 7.66 1.11 3.77
N ILE A 118 7.67 1.70 2.58
CA ILE A 118 7.03 1.14 1.39
C ILE A 118 8.13 0.72 0.41
N PRO A 119 8.14 -0.53 -0.08
CA PRO A 119 9.15 -0.98 -1.02
C PRO A 119 9.08 -0.19 -2.32
N SER A 120 10.22 0.07 -2.92
CA SER A 120 10.26 0.71 -4.22
C SER A 120 9.59 -0.17 -5.28
N PRO A 121 9.04 0.41 -6.35
CA PRO A 121 8.52 -0.38 -7.46
C PRO A 121 9.54 -1.35 -8.04
N ALA A 122 10.80 -0.96 -8.12
CA ALA A 122 11.88 -1.83 -8.58
C ALA A 122 12.06 -3.06 -7.68
N THR A 123 11.95 -2.89 -6.36
CA THR A 123 12.01 -4.01 -5.39
C THR A 123 10.85 -4.99 -5.61
N VAL A 124 9.64 -4.48 -5.81
CA VAL A 124 8.46 -5.32 -6.06
C VAL A 124 8.60 -6.08 -7.38
N ILE A 125 9.08 -5.42 -8.44
CA ILE A 125 9.29 -6.04 -9.76
C ILE A 125 10.37 -7.14 -9.69
N ALA A 126 11.45 -6.91 -8.94
CA ALA A 126 12.48 -7.93 -8.71
C ALA A 126 11.91 -9.13 -7.95
N ALA A 127 11.11 -8.89 -6.91
CA ALA A 127 10.44 -9.95 -6.17
C ALA A 127 9.45 -10.74 -7.03
N LEU A 128 8.74 -10.09 -7.97
CA LEU A 128 7.88 -10.77 -8.95
C LEU A 128 8.68 -11.73 -9.82
N GLY A 129 9.86 -11.34 -10.28
CA GLY A 129 10.75 -12.20 -11.06
C GLY A 129 11.15 -13.47 -10.29
N SER A 130 11.47 -13.33 -9.01
CA SER A 130 11.81 -14.46 -8.14
C SER A 130 10.60 -15.34 -7.80
N ALA A 131 9.43 -14.75 -7.64
CA ALA A 131 8.20 -15.48 -7.35
C ALA A 131 7.66 -16.27 -8.54
N ALA A 132 7.92 -15.82 -9.77
CA ALA A 132 7.50 -16.50 -10.99
C ALA A 132 8.31 -17.76 -11.32
N VAL A 133 9.49 -17.92 -10.72
CA VAL A 133 10.38 -19.09 -10.92
C VAL A 133 10.06 -20.24 -9.96
N GLY A 134 9.23 -20.00 -8.99
CA GLY A 134 8.69 -21.01 -8.06
C GLY A 134 7.25 -21.36 -8.42
#